data_5f13e3ed7d2f1eaac542c1916eb5c9a4
#
_entry.id   5f13e3ed7d2f1eaac542c1916eb5c9a4
#
_cell.length_a   1.000
_cell.length_b   1.000
_cell.length_c   1.000
_cell.angle_alpha   90.00
_cell.angle_beta   90.00
_cell.angle_gamma   90.00
#
_symmetry.space_group_name_H-M   'P 1'
#
loop_
_entity.id
_entity.type
_entity.pdbx_description
1 polymer ?
#
loop_
_entity_poly.entity_id
_entity_poly.type
_entity_poly.pdbx_seq_one_letter_code
_entity_poly.pdbx_strand_id
1 'polypeptide(L)'
;VIEWRHDIHEYPELSIREFRTSKKVADHLESLGIEIETGIAYTGVVGIIKGGKPGPTVALRADMDALPVEEKTGLPYASKVRTTYLGNDVGVMHACGHDAHVAILMGAAEFLAKHKEQLEGNIMLIFQPAEEGPPEDEGGGAKMMLEEGIFERYQPEAIFGLHVTNMPNGLIAVKPGPAMAAASAYRISIKGKQAHGLSLIHI
;
A
#
# COMPACT_ATOMS: atom_id res chain seq x y z
N VAL A 1 -12.46 -12.86 1.07
CA VAL A 1 -11.05 -12.46 1.27
C VAL A 1 -10.13 -13.16 0.27
N ILE A 2 -10.15 -14.51 0.18
CA ILE A 2 -9.26 -15.26 -0.73
C ILE A 2 -9.47 -14.85 -2.19
N GLU A 3 -10.73 -14.78 -2.65
CA GLU A 3 -11.05 -14.36 -4.03
C GLU A 3 -10.60 -12.93 -4.33
N TRP A 4 -10.76 -12.00 -3.39
CA TRP A 4 -10.26 -10.63 -3.54
C TRP A 4 -8.74 -10.60 -3.67
N ARG A 5 -8.04 -11.36 -2.81
CA ARG A 5 -6.59 -11.47 -2.90
C ARG A 5 -6.15 -12.02 -4.25
N HIS A 6 -6.73 -13.13 -4.72
CA HIS A 6 -6.36 -13.74 -6.01
C HIS A 6 -6.61 -12.78 -7.18
N ASP A 7 -7.74 -12.07 -7.17
CA ASP A 7 -8.08 -11.10 -8.20
C ASP A 7 -7.14 -9.88 -8.20
N ILE A 8 -6.73 -9.36 -7.03
CA ILE A 8 -5.76 -8.27 -6.92
C ILE A 8 -4.38 -8.77 -7.37
N HIS A 9 -4.00 -9.98 -6.99
CA HIS A 9 -2.73 -10.59 -7.35
C HIS A 9 -2.61 -10.83 -8.86
N GLU A 10 -3.67 -11.25 -9.51
CA GLU A 10 -3.70 -11.52 -10.96
C GLU A 10 -3.59 -10.24 -11.80
N TYR A 11 -4.08 -9.12 -11.25
CA TYR A 11 -4.11 -7.82 -11.93
C TYR A 11 -3.40 -6.72 -11.10
N PRO A 12 -2.10 -6.87 -10.82
CA PRO A 12 -1.36 -5.92 -9.99
C PRO A 12 -1.09 -4.62 -10.74
N GLU A 13 -1.00 -3.55 -9.96
CA GLU A 13 -0.75 -2.20 -10.47
C GLU A 13 0.42 -1.56 -9.73
N LEU A 14 1.28 -0.84 -10.45
CA LEU A 14 2.44 -0.16 -9.86
C LEU A 14 2.01 1.09 -9.07
N SER A 15 2.93 1.56 -8.22
CA SER A 15 2.79 2.78 -7.42
C SER A 15 2.16 3.92 -8.19
N ILE A 16 1.18 4.60 -7.57
CA ILE A 16 0.33 5.68 -8.12
C ILE A 16 -0.42 5.33 -9.43
N ARG A 17 -0.54 4.05 -9.73
CA ARG A 17 -1.30 3.50 -10.87
C ARG A 17 -2.34 2.47 -10.43
N GLU A 18 -2.62 2.38 -9.12
CA GLU A 18 -3.50 1.40 -8.47
C GLU A 18 -5.00 1.71 -8.69
N PHE A 19 -5.37 2.17 -9.90
CA PHE A 19 -6.73 2.64 -10.20
C PHE A 19 -7.80 1.55 -10.07
N ARG A 20 -7.49 0.33 -10.54
CA ARG A 20 -8.42 -0.80 -10.46
C ARG A 20 -8.56 -1.27 -9.02
N THR A 21 -7.45 -1.39 -8.30
CA THR A 21 -7.41 -1.79 -6.89
C THR A 21 -8.14 -0.77 -6.03
N SER A 22 -7.85 0.51 -6.20
CA SER A 22 -8.52 1.63 -5.53
C SER A 22 -10.04 1.60 -5.75
N LYS A 23 -10.45 1.42 -7.01
CA LYS A 23 -11.88 1.32 -7.34
C LYS A 23 -12.55 0.12 -6.68
N LYS A 24 -11.90 -1.06 -6.69
CA LYS A 24 -12.41 -2.27 -6.04
C LYS A 24 -12.60 -2.06 -4.54
N VAL A 25 -11.64 -1.42 -3.89
CA VAL A 25 -11.73 -1.06 -2.47
C VAL A 25 -12.88 -0.10 -2.23
N ALA A 26 -12.96 0.98 -3.00
CA ALA A 26 -14.02 1.98 -2.87
C ALA A 26 -15.41 1.36 -3.04
N ASP A 27 -15.63 0.62 -4.13
CA ASP A 27 -16.91 -0.08 -4.40
C ASP A 27 -17.30 -1.01 -3.24
N HIS A 28 -16.32 -1.73 -2.66
CA HIS A 28 -16.57 -2.61 -1.52
C HIS A 28 -16.98 -1.83 -0.27
N LEU A 29 -16.24 -0.80 0.11
CA LEU A 29 -16.54 0.01 1.29
C LEU A 29 -17.88 0.73 1.16
N GLU A 30 -18.18 1.29 -0.02
CA GLU A 30 -19.50 1.89 -0.30
C GLU A 30 -20.64 0.88 -0.16
N SER A 31 -20.44 -0.36 -0.62
CA SER A 31 -21.44 -1.43 -0.50
C SER A 31 -21.77 -1.78 0.95
N LEU A 32 -20.86 -1.50 1.88
CA LEU A 32 -21.03 -1.66 3.33
C LEU A 32 -21.65 -0.42 4.00
N GLY A 33 -21.93 0.65 3.24
CA GLY A 33 -22.42 1.91 3.75
C GLY A 33 -21.37 2.70 4.55
N ILE A 34 -20.10 2.49 4.25
CA ILE A 34 -18.98 3.23 4.85
C ILE A 34 -18.77 4.52 4.07
N GLU A 35 -18.66 5.63 4.79
CA GLU A 35 -18.30 6.94 4.22
C GLU A 35 -16.83 6.91 3.77
N ILE A 36 -16.58 7.27 2.50
CA ILE A 36 -15.23 7.19 1.93
C ILE A 36 -14.78 8.50 1.28
N GLU A 37 -13.46 8.69 1.24
CA GLU A 37 -12.75 9.63 0.36
C GLU A 37 -11.85 8.84 -0.58
N THR A 38 -11.82 9.20 -1.86
CA THR A 38 -11.00 8.59 -2.90
C THR A 38 -10.08 9.59 -3.55
N GLY A 39 -9.04 9.12 -4.24
CA GLY A 39 -8.10 9.98 -4.96
C GLY A 39 -7.07 10.65 -4.06
N ILE A 40 -6.96 10.26 -2.80
CA ILE A 40 -5.95 10.76 -1.86
C ILE A 40 -4.59 10.23 -2.31
N ALA A 41 -3.61 11.13 -2.44
CA ALA A 41 -2.31 10.78 -3.02
C ALA A 41 -2.45 10.00 -4.35
N TYR A 42 -3.35 10.44 -5.21
CA TYR A 42 -3.77 9.91 -6.53
C TYR A 42 -4.75 8.74 -6.46
N THR A 43 -4.42 7.63 -5.82
CA THR A 43 -5.21 6.39 -5.84
C THR A 43 -5.62 5.90 -4.46
N GLY A 44 -5.20 6.58 -3.41
CA GLY A 44 -5.53 6.22 -2.04
C GLY A 44 -7.03 6.31 -1.73
N VAL A 45 -7.47 5.46 -0.81
CA VAL A 45 -8.84 5.43 -0.31
C VAL A 45 -8.82 5.49 1.21
N VAL A 46 -9.64 6.37 1.77
CA VAL A 46 -9.88 6.44 3.23
C VAL A 46 -11.35 6.20 3.49
N GLY A 47 -11.66 5.32 4.44
CA GLY A 47 -13.03 5.05 4.89
C GLY A 47 -13.18 5.29 6.38
N ILE A 48 -14.37 5.71 6.81
CA ILE A 48 -14.67 5.92 8.22
C ILE A 48 -15.87 5.09 8.66
N ILE A 49 -15.65 4.20 9.62
CA ILE A 49 -16.71 3.49 10.34
C ILE A 49 -16.94 4.24 11.64
N LYS A 50 -18.10 4.88 11.75
CA LYS A 50 -18.54 5.56 12.99
C LYS A 50 -19.10 4.51 13.94
N GLY A 51 -18.47 4.33 15.10
CA GLY A 51 -18.93 3.42 16.14
C GLY A 51 -20.20 3.90 16.84
N GLY A 52 -20.92 2.97 17.43
CA GLY A 52 -22.18 3.25 18.14
C GLY A 52 -21.98 3.92 19.50
N LYS A 53 -20.75 3.99 20.01
CA LYS A 53 -20.42 4.58 21.31
C LYS A 53 -19.30 5.61 21.17
N PRO A 54 -19.26 6.64 22.02
CA PRO A 54 -18.17 7.61 22.05
C PRO A 54 -16.82 6.94 22.34
N GLY A 55 -15.77 7.42 21.70
CA GLY A 55 -14.40 6.93 21.90
C GLY A 55 -13.43 7.52 20.87
N PRO A 56 -12.16 7.12 20.92
CA PRO A 56 -11.13 7.60 20.02
C PRO A 56 -11.32 7.08 18.59
N THR A 57 -10.59 7.68 17.64
CA THR A 57 -10.42 7.11 16.31
C THR A 57 -9.17 6.25 16.28
N VAL A 58 -9.27 5.02 15.75
CA VAL A 58 -8.16 4.12 15.50
C VAL A 58 -8.05 3.88 14.00
N ALA A 59 -6.84 4.01 13.46
CA ALA A 59 -6.60 3.77 12.04
C ALA A 59 -6.09 2.34 11.79
N LEU A 60 -6.59 1.73 10.71
CA LEU A 60 -6.09 0.46 10.16
C LEU A 60 -5.57 0.72 8.74
N ARG A 61 -4.37 0.27 8.42
CA ARG A 61 -3.67 0.57 7.16
C ARG A 61 -3.34 -0.69 6.38
N ALA A 62 -3.56 -0.64 5.08
CA ALA A 62 -3.01 -1.54 4.07
C ALA A 62 -2.44 -0.74 2.91
N ASP A 63 -1.32 -1.18 2.37
CA ASP A 63 -0.74 -0.68 1.12
C ASP A 63 -1.35 -1.41 -0.09
N MET A 64 -1.28 -0.80 -1.29
CA MET A 64 -1.99 -1.30 -2.45
C MET A 64 -1.11 -1.61 -3.67
N ASP A 65 0.08 -1.03 -3.72
CA ASP A 65 0.91 -1.07 -4.92
C ASP A 65 1.69 -2.39 -5.08
N ALA A 66 2.04 -2.68 -6.33
CA ALA A 66 2.85 -3.81 -6.73
C ALA A 66 4.22 -3.35 -7.25
N LEU A 67 5.11 -4.31 -7.46
CA LEU A 67 6.50 -4.11 -7.88
C LEU A 67 6.69 -4.41 -9.38
N PRO A 68 7.68 -3.75 -10.05
CA PRO A 68 8.05 -4.03 -11.43
C PRO A 68 8.88 -5.32 -11.52
N VAL A 69 8.26 -6.44 -11.16
CA VAL A 69 8.86 -7.77 -11.08
C VAL A 69 8.06 -8.75 -11.95
N GLU A 70 8.75 -9.57 -12.76
CA GLU A 70 8.10 -10.63 -13.52
C GLU A 70 7.79 -11.83 -12.63
N GLU A 71 6.52 -12.22 -12.56
CA GLU A 71 6.10 -13.37 -11.76
C GLU A 71 6.47 -14.70 -12.42
N LYS A 72 7.05 -15.61 -11.64
CA LYS A 72 7.45 -16.96 -12.06
C LYS A 72 6.94 -18.07 -11.13
N THR A 73 5.87 -17.79 -10.38
CA THR A 73 5.33 -18.75 -9.40
C THR A 73 4.62 -19.94 -10.04
N GLY A 74 4.03 -19.76 -11.22
CA GLY A 74 3.23 -20.78 -11.89
C GLY A 74 1.86 -21.02 -11.22
N LEU A 75 1.42 -20.13 -10.34
CA LEU A 75 0.10 -20.20 -9.69
C LEU A 75 -1.02 -19.98 -10.71
N PRO A 76 -2.21 -20.57 -10.50
CA PRO A 76 -3.35 -20.37 -11.40
C PRO A 76 -3.77 -18.90 -11.58
N TYR A 77 -3.53 -18.06 -10.58
CA TYR A 77 -3.80 -16.62 -10.54
C TYR A 77 -2.52 -15.78 -10.64
N ALA A 78 -1.42 -16.37 -11.14
CA ALA A 78 -0.18 -15.63 -11.36
C ALA A 78 -0.39 -14.47 -12.32
N SER A 79 0.20 -13.32 -12.01
CA SER A 79 0.17 -12.14 -12.85
C SER A 79 0.82 -12.38 -14.21
N LYS A 80 0.17 -11.89 -15.25
CA LYS A 80 0.70 -11.78 -16.62
C LYS A 80 0.76 -10.32 -17.07
N VAL A 81 0.57 -9.40 -16.13
CA VAL A 81 0.57 -7.97 -16.41
C VAL A 81 1.96 -7.52 -16.78
N ARG A 82 2.05 -6.74 -17.84
CA ARG A 82 3.27 -6.05 -18.28
C ARG A 82 2.95 -4.59 -18.52
N THR A 83 3.92 -3.73 -18.25
CA THR A 83 3.78 -2.28 -18.46
C THR A 83 5.15 -1.65 -18.75
N THR A 84 5.14 -0.40 -19.17
CA THR A 84 6.37 0.39 -19.27
C THR A 84 6.65 1.07 -17.94
N TYR A 85 7.81 0.81 -17.35
CA TYR A 85 8.30 1.45 -16.15
C TYR A 85 9.71 2.00 -16.37
N LEU A 86 9.91 3.29 -16.16
CA LEU A 86 11.18 4.00 -16.42
C LEU A 86 11.75 3.72 -17.82
N GLY A 87 10.88 3.66 -18.83
CA GLY A 87 11.26 3.41 -20.23
C GLY A 87 11.52 1.94 -20.60
N ASN A 88 11.35 1.01 -19.65
CA ASN A 88 11.55 -0.43 -19.89
C ASN A 88 10.22 -1.17 -19.84
N ASP A 89 10.09 -2.23 -20.65
CA ASP A 89 8.99 -3.18 -20.56
C ASP A 89 9.25 -4.15 -19.40
N VAL A 90 8.39 -4.14 -18.39
CA VAL A 90 8.53 -4.94 -17.16
C VAL A 90 7.29 -5.76 -16.87
N GLY A 91 7.45 -6.91 -16.22
CA GLY A 91 6.35 -7.61 -15.55
C GLY A 91 5.95 -6.85 -14.30
N VAL A 92 4.72 -7.09 -13.82
CA VAL A 92 4.22 -6.51 -12.57
C VAL A 92 3.73 -7.63 -11.67
N MET A 93 4.13 -7.61 -10.40
CA MET A 93 3.76 -8.64 -9.42
C MET A 93 3.59 -8.05 -8.02
N HIS A 94 2.60 -8.52 -7.28
CA HIS A 94 2.52 -8.33 -5.83
C HIS A 94 3.57 -9.19 -5.10
N ALA A 95 4.85 -8.81 -5.23
CA ALA A 95 5.97 -9.55 -4.63
C ALA A 95 6.20 -9.22 -3.14
N CYS A 96 5.58 -8.15 -2.63
CA CYS A 96 5.63 -7.75 -1.22
C CYS A 96 4.39 -8.19 -0.41
N GLY A 97 3.34 -8.68 -1.08
CA GLY A 97 2.14 -9.21 -0.44
C GLY A 97 1.05 -8.18 -0.14
N HIS A 98 1.09 -7.01 -0.77
CA HIS A 98 0.08 -5.96 -0.59
C HIS A 98 -1.32 -6.40 -1.05
N ASP A 99 -1.42 -7.33 -2.00
CA ASP A 99 -2.66 -8.02 -2.37
C ASP A 99 -3.36 -8.66 -1.16
N ALA A 100 -2.57 -9.30 -0.29
CA ALA A 100 -3.08 -9.89 0.95
C ALA A 100 -3.45 -8.82 1.97
N HIS A 101 -2.66 -7.75 2.10
CA HIS A 101 -2.94 -6.65 3.03
C HIS A 101 -4.27 -5.98 2.69
N VAL A 102 -4.50 -5.64 1.42
CA VAL A 102 -5.77 -5.06 0.94
C VAL A 102 -6.93 -6.00 1.23
N ALA A 103 -6.81 -7.27 0.85
CA ALA A 103 -7.89 -8.24 1.04
C ALA A 103 -8.23 -8.48 2.52
N ILE A 104 -7.22 -8.48 3.40
CA ILE A 104 -7.41 -8.59 4.85
C ILE A 104 -8.13 -7.36 5.40
N LEU A 105 -7.72 -6.15 5.00
CA LEU A 105 -8.36 -4.92 5.49
C LEU A 105 -9.79 -4.77 4.96
N MET A 106 -10.09 -5.18 3.72
CA MET A 106 -11.46 -5.28 3.20
C MET A 106 -12.31 -6.22 4.04
N GLY A 107 -11.77 -7.39 4.41
CA GLY A 107 -12.46 -8.33 5.30
C GLY A 107 -12.68 -7.81 6.72
N ALA A 108 -11.69 -7.11 7.26
CA ALA A 108 -11.83 -6.44 8.55
C ALA A 108 -12.89 -5.34 8.51
N ALA A 109 -12.95 -4.55 7.42
CA ALA A 109 -13.95 -3.52 7.21
C ALA A 109 -15.37 -4.10 7.22
N GLU A 110 -15.59 -5.24 6.54
CA GLU A 110 -16.87 -5.93 6.53
C GLU A 110 -17.29 -6.38 7.94
N PHE A 111 -16.34 -6.98 8.69
CA PHE A 111 -16.60 -7.41 10.07
C PHE A 111 -16.93 -6.22 10.98
N LEU A 112 -16.11 -5.17 10.93
CA LEU A 112 -16.28 -3.98 11.78
C LEU A 112 -17.56 -3.20 11.45
N ALA A 113 -17.90 -3.06 10.17
CA ALA A 113 -19.14 -2.41 9.74
C ALA A 113 -20.39 -3.15 10.26
N LYS A 114 -20.38 -4.48 10.23
CA LYS A 114 -21.47 -5.31 10.79
C LYS A 114 -21.63 -5.16 12.31
N HIS A 115 -20.58 -4.82 13.01
CA HIS A 115 -20.55 -4.73 14.47
C HIS A 115 -20.39 -3.29 14.98
N LYS A 116 -20.57 -2.28 14.13
CA LYS A 116 -20.30 -0.88 14.44
C LYS A 116 -21.00 -0.37 15.70
N GLU A 117 -22.21 -0.85 15.99
CA GLU A 117 -22.98 -0.45 17.18
C GLU A 117 -22.32 -0.85 18.51
N GLN A 118 -21.38 -1.81 18.46
CA GLN A 118 -20.63 -2.28 19.63
C GLN A 118 -19.30 -1.56 19.80
N LEU A 119 -18.83 -0.84 18.76
CA LEU A 119 -17.54 -0.15 18.75
C LEU A 119 -17.60 1.11 19.62
N GLU A 120 -16.55 1.29 20.42
CA GLU A 120 -16.26 2.52 21.15
C GLU A 120 -15.28 3.35 20.33
N GLY A 121 -15.72 4.52 19.82
CA GLY A 121 -14.97 5.36 18.92
C GLY A 121 -15.14 4.97 17.44
N ASN A 122 -14.25 5.46 16.60
CA ASN A 122 -14.32 5.28 15.16
C ASN A 122 -13.15 4.43 14.62
N ILE A 123 -13.37 3.79 13.50
CA ILE A 123 -12.28 3.13 12.75
C ILE A 123 -12.03 3.89 11.45
N MET A 124 -10.81 4.34 11.26
CA MET A 124 -10.31 4.91 10.02
C MET A 124 -9.62 3.81 9.21
N LEU A 125 -10.13 3.52 8.03
CA LEU A 125 -9.55 2.57 7.10
C LEU A 125 -8.67 3.33 6.11
N ILE A 126 -7.41 2.97 5.98
CA ILE A 126 -6.45 3.63 5.10
C ILE A 126 -5.94 2.60 4.09
N PHE A 127 -6.29 2.78 2.82
CA PHE A 127 -5.70 2.04 1.70
C PHE A 127 -4.69 2.95 1.03
N GLN A 128 -3.43 2.72 1.35
CA GLN A 128 -2.31 3.59 0.98
C GLN A 128 -1.75 3.20 -0.37
N PRO A 129 -1.60 4.16 -1.32
CA PRO A 129 -0.86 3.93 -2.57
C PRO A 129 0.64 4.10 -2.36
N ALA A 130 1.43 3.64 -3.34
CA ALA A 130 2.85 3.95 -3.51
C ALA A 130 3.72 3.76 -2.26
N GLU A 131 3.60 2.62 -1.59
CA GLU A 131 4.44 2.26 -0.46
C GLU A 131 5.87 1.93 -0.91
N GLU A 132 6.00 1.23 -2.04
CA GLU A 132 7.27 0.82 -2.67
C GLU A 132 8.01 2.02 -3.32
N GLY A 133 7.37 3.17 -3.35
CA GLY A 133 7.87 4.42 -3.89
C GLY A 133 7.39 4.69 -5.33
N PRO A 134 6.94 5.92 -5.58
CA PRO A 134 6.61 6.36 -6.93
C PRO A 134 7.89 6.52 -7.78
N PRO A 135 7.76 6.66 -9.12
CA PRO A 135 8.86 7.12 -9.96
C PRO A 135 9.47 8.42 -9.43
N GLU A 136 10.78 8.63 -9.64
CA GLU A 136 11.59 9.65 -8.95
C GLU A 136 11.05 11.09 -8.99
N ASP A 137 10.36 11.46 -10.06
CA ASP A 137 9.82 12.82 -10.24
C ASP A 137 8.33 12.93 -9.83
N GLU A 138 7.76 11.85 -9.27
CA GLU A 138 6.36 11.79 -8.88
C GLU A 138 6.25 11.68 -7.33
N GLY A 139 5.36 12.45 -6.74
CA GLY A 139 5.03 12.34 -5.32
C GLY A 139 4.10 11.15 -5.06
N GLY A 140 3.93 10.76 -3.81
CA GLY A 140 2.99 9.67 -3.46
C GLY A 140 3.20 9.12 -2.05
N GLY A 141 2.54 8.01 -1.79
CA GLY A 141 2.68 7.26 -0.56
C GLY A 141 2.12 7.96 0.69
N ALA A 142 2.51 7.43 1.84
CA ALA A 142 2.03 7.91 3.14
C ALA A 142 2.31 9.40 3.36
N LYS A 143 3.47 9.89 2.92
CA LYS A 143 3.83 11.30 3.08
C LYS A 143 2.80 12.22 2.41
N MET A 144 2.45 11.95 1.15
CA MET A 144 1.48 12.76 0.43
C MET A 144 0.08 12.67 1.05
N MET A 145 -0.34 11.48 1.49
CA MET A 145 -1.61 11.33 2.22
C MET A 145 -1.66 12.21 3.48
N LEU A 146 -0.55 12.31 4.22
CA LEU A 146 -0.45 13.18 5.40
C LEU A 146 -0.47 14.67 5.00
N GLU A 147 0.27 15.05 3.96
CA GLU A 147 0.29 16.44 3.45
C GLU A 147 -1.11 16.86 2.94
N GLU A 148 -1.93 15.93 2.46
CA GLU A 148 -3.33 16.17 2.11
C GLU A 148 -4.26 16.22 3.33
N GLY A 149 -3.75 16.07 4.55
CA GLY A 149 -4.43 16.35 5.81
C GLY A 149 -5.37 15.26 6.31
N ILE A 150 -5.13 13.99 5.97
CA ILE A 150 -6.02 12.91 6.46
C ILE A 150 -5.99 12.77 7.99
N PHE A 151 -4.84 13.03 8.63
CA PHE A 151 -4.74 12.92 10.09
C PHE A 151 -5.31 14.15 10.79
N GLU A 152 -5.22 15.33 10.21
CA GLU A 152 -5.87 16.54 10.71
C GLU A 152 -7.39 16.43 10.69
N ARG A 153 -7.94 15.78 9.64
CA ARG A 153 -9.41 15.60 9.52
C ARG A 153 -9.95 14.55 10.46
N TYR A 154 -9.27 13.42 10.62
CA TYR A 154 -9.80 12.25 11.33
C TYR A 154 -9.17 12.01 12.70
N GLN A 155 -8.02 12.63 12.99
CA GLN A 155 -7.31 12.64 14.29
C GLN A 155 -7.19 11.24 14.93
N PRO A 156 -6.62 10.23 14.23
CA PRO A 156 -6.45 8.92 14.84
C PRO A 156 -5.44 8.97 15.99
N GLU A 157 -5.80 8.36 17.14
CA GLU A 157 -4.91 8.25 18.31
C GLU A 157 -3.89 7.13 18.15
N ALA A 158 -4.20 6.13 17.33
CA ALA A 158 -3.30 5.03 17.01
C ALA A 158 -3.52 4.56 15.58
N ILE A 159 -2.46 4.02 14.96
CA ILE A 159 -2.51 3.37 13.66
C ILE A 159 -1.92 1.97 13.75
N PHE A 160 -2.59 1.01 13.14
CA PHE A 160 -2.13 -0.37 13.00
C PHE A 160 -2.03 -0.75 11.54
N GLY A 161 -0.93 -1.42 11.20
CA GLY A 161 -0.72 -2.09 9.92
C GLY A 161 -0.12 -3.47 10.19
N LEU A 162 -0.50 -4.44 9.39
CA LEU A 162 0.18 -5.72 9.38
C LEU A 162 1.04 -5.84 8.11
N HIS A 163 2.07 -6.65 8.18
CA HIS A 163 2.80 -7.07 7.00
C HIS A 163 2.87 -8.59 6.96
N VAL A 164 2.48 -9.18 5.82
CA VAL A 164 2.66 -10.62 5.60
C VAL A 164 4.15 -10.93 5.47
N THR A 165 4.58 -12.04 6.06
CA THR A 165 5.99 -12.43 6.03
C THR A 165 6.11 -13.95 5.93
N ASN A 166 7.31 -14.44 5.68
CA ASN A 166 7.60 -15.86 5.57
C ASN A 166 7.58 -16.55 6.94
N MET A 167 6.38 -16.69 7.52
CA MET A 167 6.12 -17.33 8.79
C MET A 167 5.06 -18.43 8.63
N PRO A 168 5.02 -19.43 9.51
CA PRO A 168 3.95 -20.43 9.52
C PRO A 168 2.56 -19.78 9.65
N ASN A 169 1.57 -20.32 8.93
CA ASN A 169 0.20 -19.84 8.99
C ASN A 169 -0.35 -19.88 10.42
N GLY A 170 -1.09 -18.84 10.79
CA GLY A 170 -1.70 -18.70 12.11
C GLY A 170 -0.79 -18.06 13.16
N LEU A 171 0.45 -17.72 12.82
CA LEU A 171 1.33 -16.95 13.71
C LEU A 171 1.22 -15.46 13.41
N ILE A 172 1.18 -14.67 14.47
CA ILE A 172 1.28 -13.20 14.45
C ILE A 172 2.48 -12.82 15.32
N ALA A 173 3.44 -12.09 14.75
CA ALA A 173 4.57 -11.56 15.48
C ALA A 173 4.36 -10.10 15.83
N VAL A 174 4.59 -9.75 17.08
CA VAL A 174 4.58 -8.38 17.58
C VAL A 174 5.87 -8.14 18.34
N LYS A 175 6.49 -6.98 18.11
CA LYS A 175 7.71 -6.56 18.79
C LYS A 175 7.53 -5.16 19.37
N PRO A 176 7.77 -4.96 20.67
CA PRO A 176 7.84 -3.62 21.24
C PRO A 176 9.00 -2.82 20.66
N GLY A 177 8.78 -1.55 20.38
CA GLY A 177 9.77 -0.64 19.78
C GLY A 177 10.01 -0.91 18.29
N PRO A 178 11.11 -0.44 17.69
CA PRO A 178 11.38 -0.58 16.26
C PRO A 178 11.40 -2.04 15.83
N ALA A 179 10.55 -2.40 14.88
CA ALA A 179 10.42 -3.76 14.36
C ALA A 179 11.03 -3.93 12.97
N MET A 180 11.00 -2.87 12.15
CA MET A 180 11.49 -2.87 10.76
C MET A 180 12.72 -1.98 10.62
N ALA A 181 13.53 -2.23 9.58
CA ALA A 181 14.68 -1.41 9.24
C ALA A 181 14.25 -0.08 8.60
N ALA A 182 15.06 0.96 8.82
CA ALA A 182 14.96 2.17 8.01
C ALA A 182 15.70 1.98 6.68
N ALA A 183 15.19 2.58 5.61
CA ALA A 183 15.82 2.59 4.30
C ALA A 183 16.19 4.02 3.91
N SER A 184 17.30 4.16 3.19
CA SER A 184 17.73 5.42 2.58
C SER A 184 18.30 5.13 1.20
N ALA A 185 17.93 5.93 0.22
CA ALA A 185 18.45 5.83 -1.14
C ALA A 185 19.34 7.04 -1.46
N TYR A 186 20.43 6.79 -2.15
CA TYR A 186 21.36 7.82 -2.60
C TYR A 186 21.59 7.66 -4.10
N ARG A 187 21.55 8.78 -4.82
CA ARG A 187 21.97 8.84 -6.22
C ARG A 187 23.27 9.65 -6.31
N ILE A 188 24.31 9.03 -6.87
CA ILE A 188 25.58 9.70 -7.17
C ILE A 188 25.70 9.79 -8.69
N SER A 189 25.69 11.02 -9.22
CA SER A 189 25.90 11.27 -10.64
C SER A 189 27.28 11.85 -10.87
N ILE A 190 28.13 11.09 -11.58
CA ILE A 190 29.50 11.52 -11.94
C ILE A 190 29.48 11.92 -13.42
N LYS A 191 29.68 13.21 -13.68
CA LYS A 191 29.81 13.75 -15.06
C LYS A 191 31.29 13.92 -15.32
N GLY A 192 31.84 13.15 -16.25
CA GLY A 192 33.23 13.21 -16.60
C GLY A 192 33.49 12.76 -18.03
N LYS A 193 34.75 12.77 -18.41
CA LYS A 193 35.22 12.25 -19.70
C LYS A 193 35.86 10.88 -19.45
N GLN A 194 35.44 9.88 -20.21
CA GLN A 194 36.03 8.55 -20.11
C GLN A 194 37.53 8.61 -20.52
N ALA A 195 38.38 8.07 -19.67
CA ALA A 195 39.80 7.93 -19.94
C ALA A 195 40.36 6.67 -19.26
N HIS A 196 41.53 6.19 -19.73
CA HIS A 196 42.23 5.09 -19.08
C HIS A 196 42.77 5.58 -17.72
N GLY A 197 42.62 4.79 -16.64
CA GLY A 197 42.98 5.19 -15.27
C GLY A 197 44.43 5.65 -15.12
N LEU A 198 45.37 5.08 -15.88
CA LEU A 198 46.78 5.48 -15.90
C LEU A 198 47.04 6.79 -16.67
N SER A 199 46.05 7.31 -17.39
CA SER A 199 46.15 8.56 -18.15
C SER A 199 45.62 9.77 -17.41
N LEU A 200 45.05 9.59 -16.19
CA LEU A 200 44.52 10.66 -15.33
C LEU A 200 45.64 11.25 -14.47
N ILE A 201 46.53 12.00 -15.10
CA ILE A 201 47.70 12.61 -14.40
C ILE A 201 47.44 14.06 -13.97
N HIS A 202 46.35 14.67 -14.43
CA HIS A 202 45.96 16.03 -14.06
C HIS A 202 44.44 16.06 -13.80
N ILE A 203 44.08 16.62 -12.68
CA ILE A 203 42.71 16.92 -12.27
C ILE A 203 42.56 18.41 -12.13
#